data_51a9fef2069e03a57c5754d910b82365
#
_entry.id   51a9fef2069e03a57c5754d910b82365
#
_cell.length_a   1.000
_cell.length_b   1.000
_cell.length_c   1.000
_cell.angle_alpha   90.00
_cell.angle_beta   90.00
_cell.angle_gamma   90.00
#
_symmetry.space_group_name_H-M   'P 1'
#
loop_
_entity.id
_entity.type
_entity.pdbx_description
1 polymer ?
#
loop_
_entity_poly.entity_id
_entity_poly.type
_entity_poly.pdbx_seq_one_letter_code
_entity_poly.pdbx_strand_id
1 'polypeptide(L)'
;MQSMRLPVLTLMALLLAGTRAGAQPSAPKAAPPVFIDELTWTEIRDRMLAGTKTAIIGTAGQEQKGPHMVTGEHKYVLQHTTERIARTLGDALVAPIITYVPEGSWELPLRGHMAKAGSITLPEDRFIELLVHAAKSLRAGGFTTVILIGDSGGNQNGMKAAADHLNAAWKDAGGRAMFIGDYYTKSAADIRTYLGGLGFSMDDIGSHAGMVDTSELLFVNPSLVRRDRLAPSGGSPDSGVNGDPTKATAALGKSLVQIKIDNALAQIRASRATSGGF
;
A
#
# COMPACT_ATOMS: atom_id res chain seq x y z
N MET A 1 -13.32 -52.46 85.30
CA MET A 1 -12.72 -51.16 85.38
C MET A 1 -12.05 -50.91 83.99
N GLN A 2 -12.75 -50.22 83.11
CA GLN A 2 -12.29 -49.89 81.73
C GLN A 2 -11.68 -48.50 81.71
N SER A 3 -10.42 -48.45 81.30
CA SER A 3 -9.71 -47.16 81.11
C SER A 3 -9.97 -46.63 79.69
N MET A 4 -10.64 -45.50 79.64
CA MET A 4 -10.94 -44.76 78.47
C MET A 4 -9.68 -43.98 78.04
N ARG A 5 -9.15 -44.22 76.82
CA ARG A 5 -8.08 -43.43 76.19
C ARG A 5 -8.71 -42.41 75.22
N LEU A 6 -8.46 -41.11 75.44
CA LEU A 6 -8.81 -40.06 74.51
C LEU A 6 -7.82 -40.04 73.35
N PRO A 7 -8.28 -39.72 72.08
CA PRO A 7 -7.38 -39.50 70.99
C PRO A 7 -6.91 -38.04 70.97
N VAL A 8 -5.62 -37.90 70.71
CA VAL A 8 -4.97 -36.58 70.45
C VAL A 8 -5.31 -36.14 69.02
N LEU A 9 -6.02 -34.99 68.89
CA LEU A 9 -6.24 -34.31 67.61
C LEU A 9 -4.96 -33.55 67.22
N THR A 10 -4.31 -33.99 66.14
CA THR A 10 -3.20 -33.26 65.51
C THR A 10 -3.77 -32.22 64.54
N LEU A 11 -3.61 -30.95 64.87
CA LEU A 11 -4.03 -29.79 64.06
C LEU A 11 -2.97 -29.59 62.97
N MET A 12 -3.32 -29.92 61.71
CA MET A 12 -2.46 -29.71 60.55
C MET A 12 -2.74 -28.30 59.99
N ALA A 13 -1.81 -27.35 60.20
CA ALA A 13 -1.89 -26.01 59.62
C ALA A 13 -1.55 -26.05 58.13
N LEU A 14 -2.54 -25.80 57.25
CA LEU A 14 -2.34 -25.60 55.84
C LEU A 14 -1.78 -24.20 55.61
N LEU A 15 -0.50 -24.10 55.23
CA LEU A 15 0.11 -22.89 54.67
C LEU A 15 -0.37 -22.67 53.25
N LEU A 16 -1.32 -21.79 53.01
CA LEU A 16 -1.68 -21.30 51.69
C LEU A 16 -0.56 -20.38 51.20
N ALA A 17 0.35 -20.92 50.36
CA ALA A 17 1.29 -20.11 49.57
C ALA A 17 0.53 -19.41 48.45
N GLY A 18 0.17 -18.15 48.68
CA GLY A 18 -0.42 -17.28 47.64
C GLY A 18 0.61 -17.03 46.54
N THR A 19 0.47 -17.68 45.42
CA THR A 19 1.21 -17.34 44.19
C THR A 19 0.72 -15.99 43.71
N ARG A 20 1.51 -14.92 43.89
CA ARG A 20 1.32 -13.66 43.20
C ARG A 20 1.42 -13.95 41.71
N ALA A 21 0.30 -13.89 40.99
CA ALA A 21 0.28 -13.83 39.54
C ALA A 21 1.06 -12.58 39.12
N GLY A 22 2.30 -12.78 38.64
CA GLY A 22 3.09 -11.71 38.04
C GLY A 22 2.32 -11.18 36.84
N ALA A 23 2.04 -9.88 36.81
CA ALA A 23 1.47 -9.23 35.64
C ALA A 23 2.40 -9.49 34.45
N GLN A 24 1.92 -10.24 33.46
CA GLN A 24 2.65 -10.39 32.19
C GLN A 24 2.86 -8.99 31.60
N PRO A 25 4.08 -8.68 31.12
CA PRO A 25 4.29 -7.42 30.41
C PRO A 25 3.30 -7.36 29.25
N SER A 26 2.50 -6.29 29.21
CA SER A 26 1.58 -6.05 28.09
C SER A 26 2.38 -6.00 26.79
N ALA A 27 1.98 -6.78 25.79
CA ALA A 27 2.58 -6.70 24.47
C ALA A 27 2.61 -5.24 24.00
N PRO A 28 3.69 -4.79 23.32
CA PRO A 28 3.78 -3.42 22.86
C PRO A 28 2.53 -3.11 22.02
N LYS A 29 1.84 -2.04 22.40
CA LYS A 29 0.61 -1.62 21.72
C LYS A 29 0.93 -1.36 20.25
N ALA A 30 0.33 -2.13 19.35
CA ALA A 30 0.51 -1.97 17.91
C ALA A 30 0.24 -0.50 17.53
N ALA A 31 1.03 0.03 16.59
CA ALA A 31 0.82 1.40 16.11
C ALA A 31 -0.63 1.53 15.58
N PRO A 32 -1.33 2.63 15.86
CA PRO A 32 -2.72 2.79 15.43
C PRO A 32 -2.84 2.63 13.91
N PRO A 33 -3.92 1.98 13.38
CA PRO A 33 -4.11 1.83 11.94
C PRO A 33 -4.18 3.21 11.26
N VAL A 34 -3.79 3.30 9.99
CA VAL A 34 -3.88 4.53 9.18
C VAL A 34 -4.84 4.39 8.00
N PHE A 35 -5.36 3.20 7.76
CA PHE A 35 -6.38 2.97 6.73
C PHE A 35 -7.76 3.32 7.28
N ILE A 36 -8.53 4.07 6.48
CA ILE A 36 -9.88 4.54 6.86
C ILE A 36 -10.83 3.36 7.09
N ASP A 37 -10.70 2.29 6.31
CA ASP A 37 -11.52 1.06 6.41
C ASP A 37 -11.15 0.15 7.59
N GLU A 38 -10.08 0.47 8.31
CA GLU A 38 -9.69 -0.19 9.57
C GLU A 38 -10.07 0.65 10.81
N LEU A 39 -10.72 1.79 10.63
CA LEU A 39 -11.08 2.74 11.68
C LEU A 39 -12.59 2.88 11.79
N THR A 40 -13.09 3.04 13.01
CA THR A 40 -14.45 3.48 13.25
C THR A 40 -14.60 4.96 12.90
N TRP A 41 -15.82 5.40 12.57
CA TRP A 41 -16.09 6.80 12.26
C TRP A 41 -15.69 7.76 13.41
N THR A 42 -15.80 7.31 14.68
CA THR A 42 -15.40 8.08 15.84
C THR A 42 -13.89 8.24 15.94
N GLU A 43 -13.11 7.19 15.64
CA GLU A 43 -11.65 7.27 15.59
C GLU A 43 -11.16 8.20 14.48
N ILE A 44 -11.82 8.17 13.30
CA ILE A 44 -11.53 9.11 12.20
C ILE A 44 -11.82 10.54 12.65
N ARG A 45 -13.00 10.80 13.22
CA ARG A 45 -13.37 12.12 13.76
C ARG A 45 -12.33 12.63 14.78
N ASP A 46 -11.95 11.80 15.74
CA ASP A 46 -11.03 12.19 16.81
C ASP A 46 -9.63 12.52 16.26
N ARG A 47 -9.16 11.78 15.24
CA ARG A 47 -7.93 12.12 14.51
C ARG A 47 -8.03 13.42 13.75
N MET A 48 -9.16 13.69 13.11
CA MET A 48 -9.39 14.95 12.41
C MET A 48 -9.41 16.14 13.37
N LEU A 49 -10.00 15.98 14.55
CA LEU A 49 -9.93 16.97 15.63
C LEU A 49 -8.49 17.16 16.14
N ALA A 50 -7.67 16.11 16.16
CA ALA A 50 -6.26 16.16 16.50
C ALA A 50 -5.34 16.70 15.38
N GLY A 51 -5.88 17.09 14.22
CA GLY A 51 -5.14 17.75 13.14
C GLY A 51 -4.94 16.94 11.85
N THR A 52 -5.47 15.71 11.75
CA THR A 52 -5.44 14.97 10.48
C THR A 52 -6.30 15.69 9.42
N LYS A 53 -5.69 16.10 8.31
CA LYS A 53 -6.34 16.87 7.24
C LYS A 53 -6.12 16.30 5.85
N THR A 54 -5.26 15.30 5.72
CA THR A 54 -4.86 14.70 4.44
C THR A 54 -5.48 13.32 4.28
N ALA A 55 -6.10 13.06 3.13
CA ALA A 55 -6.50 11.72 2.70
C ALA A 55 -5.65 11.28 1.51
N ILE A 56 -5.16 10.03 1.52
CA ILE A 56 -4.43 9.43 0.41
C ILE A 56 -5.35 8.45 -0.30
N ILE A 57 -5.64 8.66 -1.57
CA ILE A 57 -6.31 7.70 -2.46
C ILE A 57 -5.24 6.99 -3.26
N GLY A 58 -5.07 5.68 -3.00
CA GLY A 58 -4.20 4.80 -3.76
C GLY A 58 -4.92 4.13 -4.91
N THR A 59 -4.29 4.03 -6.09
CA THR A 59 -4.82 3.34 -7.27
C THR A 59 -3.87 2.25 -7.73
N ALA A 60 -4.35 1.02 -7.84
CA ALA A 60 -3.56 -0.17 -8.11
C ALA A 60 -4.17 -0.98 -9.26
N GLY A 61 -3.38 -1.32 -10.27
CA GLY A 61 -3.82 -2.18 -11.35
C GLY A 61 -4.20 -3.59 -10.88
N GLN A 62 -5.28 -4.14 -11.45
CA GLN A 62 -5.63 -5.55 -11.37
C GLN A 62 -5.30 -6.17 -12.72
N GLU A 63 -4.07 -6.63 -12.89
CA GLU A 63 -3.53 -7.04 -14.18
C GLU A 63 -2.75 -8.36 -14.10
N GLN A 64 -2.53 -8.99 -15.24
CA GLN A 64 -1.67 -10.17 -15.30
C GLN A 64 -0.24 -9.82 -14.84
N LYS A 65 0.37 -10.66 -14.04
CA LYS A 65 1.73 -10.51 -13.49
C LYS A 65 2.55 -11.79 -13.69
N GLY A 66 2.50 -12.32 -14.91
CA GLY A 66 3.16 -13.59 -15.24
C GLY A 66 2.56 -14.78 -14.49
N PRO A 67 3.18 -15.97 -14.63
CA PRO A 67 2.70 -17.20 -13.99
C PRO A 67 3.04 -17.25 -12.47
N HIS A 68 3.93 -16.40 -12.01
CA HIS A 68 4.56 -16.49 -10.68
C HIS A 68 4.03 -15.50 -9.65
N MET A 69 3.33 -14.44 -10.03
CA MET A 69 2.75 -13.47 -9.09
C MET A 69 1.21 -13.42 -9.18
N VAL A 70 0.60 -12.98 -8.08
CA VAL A 70 -0.85 -12.71 -8.07
C VAL A 70 -1.17 -11.46 -8.90
N THR A 71 -2.34 -11.44 -9.52
CA THR A 71 -2.78 -10.33 -10.39
C THR A 71 -2.99 -9.00 -9.65
N GLY A 72 -3.15 -9.03 -8.34
CA GLY A 72 -3.30 -7.84 -7.49
C GLY A 72 -1.99 -7.35 -6.86
N GLU A 73 -0.84 -7.66 -7.44
CA GLU A 73 0.50 -7.30 -6.90
C GLU A 73 0.58 -5.82 -6.51
N HIS A 74 0.22 -4.91 -7.41
CA HIS A 74 0.24 -3.46 -7.17
C HIS A 74 -0.53 -3.02 -5.93
N LYS A 75 -1.65 -3.68 -5.61
CA LYS A 75 -2.42 -3.39 -4.40
C LYS A 75 -1.60 -3.61 -3.13
N TYR A 76 -0.86 -4.71 -3.05
CA TYR A 76 -0.08 -5.04 -1.86
C TYR A 76 1.13 -4.13 -1.69
N VAL A 77 1.81 -3.80 -2.79
CA VAL A 77 2.90 -2.81 -2.78
C VAL A 77 2.37 -1.45 -2.34
N LEU A 78 1.25 -1.02 -2.92
CA LEU A 78 0.66 0.28 -2.62
C LEU A 78 0.10 0.38 -1.19
N GLN A 79 -0.48 -0.69 -0.64
CA GLN A 79 -0.87 -0.74 0.78
C GLN A 79 0.33 -0.46 1.68
N HIS A 80 1.45 -1.15 1.45
CA HIS A 80 2.67 -0.95 2.24
C HIS A 80 3.23 0.48 2.09
N THR A 81 3.32 0.98 0.86
CA THR A 81 3.94 2.30 0.61
C THR A 81 3.07 3.44 1.12
N THR A 82 1.75 3.40 0.92
CA THR A 82 0.82 4.44 1.40
C THR A 82 0.72 4.46 2.92
N GLU A 83 0.78 3.30 3.59
CA GLU A 83 0.89 3.22 5.04
C GLU A 83 2.14 3.96 5.54
N ARG A 84 3.29 3.67 4.95
CA ARG A 84 4.58 4.30 5.32
C ARG A 84 4.55 5.81 5.06
N ILE A 85 4.00 6.23 3.91
CA ILE A 85 3.83 7.65 3.57
C ILE A 85 2.92 8.34 4.58
N ALA A 86 1.74 7.79 4.87
CA ALA A 86 0.79 8.37 5.83
C ALA A 86 1.39 8.51 7.23
N ARG A 87 2.09 7.50 7.73
CA ARG A 87 2.78 7.54 9.01
C ARG A 87 3.90 8.58 9.05
N THR A 88 4.64 8.73 7.96
CA THR A 88 5.74 9.72 7.87
C THR A 88 5.21 11.16 7.78
N LEU A 89 4.05 11.35 7.15
CA LEU A 89 3.38 12.67 7.10
C LEU A 89 2.78 13.06 8.46
N GLY A 90 2.28 12.11 9.23
CA GLY A 90 1.73 12.30 10.56
C GLY A 90 0.31 12.89 10.60
N ASP A 91 -0.14 13.54 9.52
CA ASP A 91 -1.44 14.18 9.37
C ASP A 91 -2.35 13.53 8.32
N ALA A 92 -2.04 12.30 7.91
CA ALA A 92 -2.69 11.63 6.79
C ALA A 92 -3.35 10.29 7.19
N LEU A 93 -4.48 10.00 6.56
CA LEU A 93 -5.12 8.68 6.51
C LEU A 93 -5.18 8.17 5.08
N VAL A 94 -5.22 6.86 4.91
CA VAL A 94 -5.29 6.19 3.60
C VAL A 94 -6.73 5.73 3.35
N ALA A 95 -7.32 6.17 2.26
CA ALA A 95 -8.62 5.66 1.78
C ALA A 95 -8.48 4.23 1.25
N PRO A 96 -9.57 3.47 1.12
CA PRO A 96 -9.56 2.16 0.48
C PRO A 96 -8.86 2.21 -0.89
N ILE A 97 -7.96 1.26 -1.14
CA ILE A 97 -7.22 1.20 -2.41
C ILE A 97 -8.16 0.88 -3.57
N ILE A 98 -8.16 1.70 -4.59
CA ILE A 98 -8.97 1.51 -5.80
C ILE A 98 -8.23 0.57 -6.75
N THR A 99 -8.86 -0.56 -7.08
CA THR A 99 -8.27 -1.58 -7.97
C THR A 99 -8.98 -1.69 -9.32
N TYR A 100 -10.03 -0.92 -9.57
CA TYR A 100 -10.70 -0.78 -10.85
C TYR A 100 -10.15 0.45 -11.56
N VAL A 101 -9.18 0.24 -12.46
CA VAL A 101 -8.38 1.27 -13.09
C VAL A 101 -8.18 0.94 -14.59
N PRO A 102 -7.67 1.85 -15.42
CA PRO A 102 -7.39 1.56 -16.83
C PRO A 102 -6.23 0.56 -16.98
N GLU A 103 -6.52 -0.65 -17.51
CA GLU A 103 -5.53 -1.71 -17.81
C GLU A 103 -5.63 -2.23 -19.26
N GLY A 104 -6.41 -1.56 -20.09
CA GLY A 104 -6.58 -1.91 -21.49
C GLY A 104 -8.03 -1.76 -21.98
N SER A 105 -8.40 -2.52 -23.02
CA SER A 105 -9.75 -2.51 -23.56
C SER A 105 -10.33 -3.92 -23.60
N TRP A 106 -11.60 -4.05 -23.18
CA TRP A 106 -12.40 -5.27 -23.35
C TRP A 106 -13.05 -5.40 -24.73
N GLU A 107 -12.98 -4.34 -25.54
CA GLU A 107 -13.46 -4.40 -26.92
C GLU A 107 -12.49 -5.20 -27.79
N LEU A 108 -13.06 -5.96 -28.74
CA LEU A 108 -12.24 -6.78 -29.64
C LEU A 108 -11.59 -5.93 -30.74
N PRO A 109 -10.30 -6.18 -31.05
CA PRO A 109 -9.39 -7.10 -30.36
C PRO A 109 -8.99 -6.58 -28.98
N LEU A 110 -8.92 -7.49 -27.98
CA LEU A 110 -8.50 -7.12 -26.61
C LEU A 110 -7.14 -6.44 -26.64
N ARG A 111 -6.97 -5.40 -25.81
CA ARG A 111 -5.72 -4.62 -25.74
C ARG A 111 -5.21 -4.50 -24.31
N GLY A 112 -3.91 -4.19 -24.18
CA GLY A 112 -3.25 -4.10 -22.89
C GLY A 112 -3.26 -5.42 -22.14
N HIS A 113 -3.43 -5.37 -20.84
CA HIS A 113 -3.43 -6.57 -20.00
C HIS A 113 -4.68 -7.43 -20.12
N MET A 114 -5.72 -6.94 -20.82
CA MET A 114 -7.02 -7.62 -20.97
C MET A 114 -6.94 -8.92 -21.80
N ALA A 115 -5.86 -9.16 -22.53
CA ALA A 115 -5.64 -10.42 -23.25
C ALA A 115 -5.39 -11.61 -22.32
N LYS A 116 -5.17 -11.40 -21.02
CA LYS A 116 -4.92 -12.44 -20.01
C LYS A 116 -6.02 -12.47 -18.96
N ALA A 117 -6.41 -13.67 -18.54
CA ALA A 117 -7.44 -13.88 -17.54
C ALA A 117 -7.07 -13.21 -16.19
N GLY A 118 -8.07 -12.62 -15.54
CA GLY A 118 -7.93 -11.99 -14.22
C GLY A 118 -7.58 -10.51 -14.27
N SER A 119 -7.27 -9.93 -15.43
CA SER A 119 -7.15 -8.47 -15.58
C SER A 119 -8.54 -7.83 -15.58
N ILE A 120 -8.64 -6.68 -14.90
CA ILE A 120 -9.88 -5.90 -14.81
C ILE A 120 -9.55 -4.48 -15.25
N THR A 121 -10.36 -3.91 -16.15
CA THR A 121 -10.18 -2.54 -16.62
C THR A 121 -11.40 -1.69 -16.39
N LEU A 122 -11.19 -0.40 -16.20
CA LEU A 122 -12.21 0.65 -16.20
C LEU A 122 -11.83 1.67 -17.27
N PRO A 123 -12.75 2.18 -18.09
CA PRO A 123 -12.46 3.27 -19.02
C PRO A 123 -11.90 4.50 -18.29
N GLU A 124 -10.98 5.22 -18.93
CA GLU A 124 -10.28 6.33 -18.28
C GLU A 124 -11.22 7.45 -17.82
N ASP A 125 -12.26 7.78 -18.58
CA ASP A 125 -13.28 8.75 -18.21
C ASP A 125 -14.01 8.35 -16.92
N ARG A 126 -14.37 7.07 -16.77
CA ARG A 126 -15.00 6.52 -15.58
C ARG A 126 -14.05 6.44 -14.40
N PHE A 127 -12.80 6.18 -14.65
CA PHE A 127 -11.77 6.21 -13.62
C PHE A 127 -11.56 7.63 -13.07
N ILE A 128 -11.51 8.64 -13.94
CA ILE A 128 -11.45 10.06 -13.55
C ILE A 128 -12.68 10.43 -12.71
N GLU A 129 -13.89 10.08 -13.15
CA GLU A 129 -15.12 10.33 -12.40
C GLU A 129 -15.08 9.66 -11.02
N LEU A 130 -14.67 8.39 -10.93
CA LEU A 130 -14.53 7.67 -9.67
C LEU A 130 -13.61 8.41 -8.69
N LEU A 131 -12.42 8.83 -9.15
CA LEU A 131 -11.47 9.58 -8.32
C LEU A 131 -12.02 10.92 -7.84
N VAL A 132 -12.69 11.65 -8.74
CA VAL A 132 -13.32 12.95 -8.43
C VAL A 132 -14.40 12.78 -7.37
N HIS A 133 -15.28 11.77 -7.49
CA HIS A 133 -16.33 11.53 -6.51
C HIS A 133 -15.80 11.03 -5.17
N ALA A 134 -14.80 10.14 -5.17
CA ALA A 134 -14.13 9.69 -3.96
C ALA A 134 -13.48 10.87 -3.21
N ALA A 135 -12.75 11.72 -3.93
CA ALA A 135 -12.11 12.91 -3.35
C ALA A 135 -13.13 13.92 -2.80
N LYS A 136 -14.24 14.17 -3.53
CA LYS A 136 -15.33 15.03 -3.04
C LYS A 136 -15.97 14.47 -1.76
N SER A 137 -16.15 13.15 -1.68
CA SER A 137 -16.70 12.50 -0.47
C SER A 137 -15.76 12.67 0.73
N LEU A 138 -14.46 12.45 0.54
CA LEU A 138 -13.45 12.67 1.59
C LEU A 138 -13.42 14.14 2.05
N ARG A 139 -13.51 15.07 1.10
CA ARG A 139 -13.59 16.49 1.42
C ARG A 139 -14.85 16.83 2.22
N ALA A 140 -16.03 16.33 1.82
CA ALA A 140 -17.27 16.50 2.58
C ALA A 140 -17.16 15.95 4.00
N GLY A 141 -16.38 14.89 4.19
CA GLY A 141 -16.00 14.33 5.49
C GLY A 141 -15.02 15.19 6.29
N GLY A 142 -14.45 16.28 5.72
CA GLY A 142 -13.60 17.25 6.41
C GLY A 142 -12.09 17.17 6.08
N PHE A 143 -11.66 16.30 5.17
CA PHE A 143 -10.28 16.34 4.66
C PHE A 143 -10.08 17.55 3.73
N THR A 144 -9.03 18.32 3.93
CA THR A 144 -8.74 19.52 3.11
C THR A 144 -7.72 19.25 2.02
N THR A 145 -6.93 18.20 2.15
CA THR A 145 -5.94 17.76 1.16
C THR A 145 -6.23 16.32 0.74
N VAL A 146 -6.32 16.08 -0.56
CA VAL A 146 -6.43 14.74 -1.13
C VAL A 146 -5.20 14.46 -2.00
N ILE A 147 -4.49 13.40 -1.69
CA ILE A 147 -3.33 12.92 -2.45
C ILE A 147 -3.79 11.77 -3.35
N LEU A 148 -3.47 11.83 -4.63
CA LEU A 148 -3.66 10.76 -5.61
C LEU A 148 -2.30 10.15 -5.92
N ILE A 149 -2.17 8.84 -5.68
CA ILE A 149 -0.93 8.09 -5.88
C ILE A 149 -1.24 6.73 -6.51
N GLY A 150 -0.46 6.27 -7.49
CA GLY A 150 -0.77 5.04 -8.21
C GLY A 150 0.45 4.26 -8.66
N ASP A 151 0.32 2.94 -8.67
CA ASP A 151 1.39 1.98 -8.96
C ASP A 151 1.15 1.23 -10.28
N SER A 152 0.60 1.90 -11.29
CA SER A 152 0.45 1.39 -12.67
C SER A 152 0.59 2.55 -13.66
N GLY A 153 1.17 2.27 -14.83
CA GLY A 153 1.34 3.27 -15.89
C GLY A 153 0.01 3.81 -16.43
N GLY A 154 -1.00 2.95 -16.53
CA GLY A 154 -2.34 3.31 -17.01
C GLY A 154 -3.09 4.31 -16.13
N ASN A 155 -2.70 4.44 -14.86
CA ASN A 155 -3.39 5.30 -13.88
C ASN A 155 -2.93 6.75 -13.93
N GLN A 156 -1.74 7.04 -14.45
CA GLN A 156 -1.06 8.32 -14.23
C GLN A 156 -1.83 9.51 -14.84
N ASN A 157 -2.27 9.38 -16.09
CA ASN A 157 -3.00 10.46 -16.78
C ASN A 157 -4.36 10.74 -16.12
N GLY A 158 -5.13 9.70 -15.80
CA GLY A 158 -6.42 9.83 -15.16
C GLY A 158 -6.33 10.47 -13.77
N MET A 159 -5.32 10.09 -12.96
CA MET A 159 -5.08 10.73 -11.66
C MET A 159 -4.71 12.20 -11.80
N LYS A 160 -3.85 12.55 -12.77
CA LYS A 160 -3.49 13.94 -13.04
C LYS A 160 -4.72 14.75 -13.44
N ALA A 161 -5.51 14.25 -14.39
CA ALA A 161 -6.74 14.91 -14.84
C ALA A 161 -7.75 15.09 -13.70
N ALA A 162 -7.91 14.09 -12.83
CA ALA A 162 -8.78 14.19 -11.64
C ALA A 162 -8.28 15.28 -10.67
N ALA A 163 -6.96 15.35 -10.42
CA ALA A 163 -6.39 16.38 -9.56
C ALA A 163 -6.58 17.78 -10.13
N ASP A 164 -6.37 17.96 -11.43
CA ASP A 164 -6.58 19.24 -12.12
C ASP A 164 -8.05 19.67 -12.05
N HIS A 165 -8.98 18.77 -12.32
CA HIS A 165 -10.43 19.02 -12.20
C HIS A 165 -10.83 19.43 -10.76
N LEU A 166 -10.33 18.71 -9.75
CA LEU A 166 -10.63 18.99 -8.35
C LEU A 166 -10.06 20.35 -7.92
N ASN A 167 -8.83 20.68 -8.31
CA ASN A 167 -8.20 21.96 -7.99
C ASN A 167 -8.94 23.14 -8.62
N ALA A 168 -9.42 22.99 -9.86
CA ALA A 168 -10.27 24.00 -10.49
C ALA A 168 -11.57 24.20 -9.72
N ALA A 169 -12.23 23.10 -9.29
CA ALA A 169 -13.48 23.15 -8.53
C ALA A 169 -13.32 23.66 -7.09
N TRP A 170 -12.14 23.51 -6.49
CA TRP A 170 -11.86 23.88 -5.09
C TRP A 170 -11.11 25.20 -4.93
N LYS A 171 -10.81 25.89 -6.00
CA LYS A 171 -9.98 27.12 -6.02
C LYS A 171 -10.36 28.12 -4.92
N ASP A 172 -11.66 28.38 -4.76
CA ASP A 172 -12.17 29.38 -3.81
C ASP A 172 -12.72 28.75 -2.51
N ALA A 173 -12.60 27.44 -2.39
CA ALA A 173 -13.23 26.67 -1.30
C ALA A 173 -12.20 26.06 -0.31
N GLY A 174 -10.90 26.37 -0.44
CA GLY A 174 -9.86 25.98 0.50
C GLY A 174 -9.54 24.48 0.52
N GLY A 175 -9.74 23.75 -0.59
CA GLY A 175 -9.34 22.34 -0.75
C GLY A 175 -8.22 22.20 -1.76
N ARG A 176 -7.52 21.06 -1.72
CA ARG A 176 -6.42 20.76 -2.62
C ARG A 176 -6.37 19.29 -3.00
N ALA A 177 -6.17 19.00 -4.27
CA ALA A 177 -5.80 17.70 -4.79
C ALA A 177 -4.34 17.69 -5.26
N MET A 178 -3.59 16.65 -4.93
CA MET A 178 -2.17 16.51 -5.29
C MET A 178 -1.98 15.19 -6.04
N PHE A 179 -1.60 15.26 -7.31
CA PHE A 179 -1.13 14.10 -8.06
C PHE A 179 0.36 13.87 -7.78
N ILE A 180 0.72 12.69 -7.29
CA ILE A 180 2.09 12.32 -6.92
C ILE A 180 2.68 11.38 -7.97
N GLY A 181 3.03 11.95 -9.14
CA GLY A 181 3.59 11.22 -10.27
C GLY A 181 5.01 10.70 -10.04
N ASP A 182 5.79 11.33 -9.16
CA ASP A 182 7.15 10.94 -8.84
C ASP A 182 7.22 9.56 -8.16
N TYR A 183 6.12 9.14 -7.48
CA TYR A 183 6.00 7.78 -6.96
C TYR A 183 6.17 6.72 -8.06
N TYR A 184 5.69 6.98 -9.27
CA TYR A 184 5.77 6.05 -10.40
C TYR A 184 6.88 6.44 -11.38
N THR A 185 6.79 7.62 -11.98
CA THR A 185 7.64 8.00 -13.11
C THR A 185 9.09 8.21 -12.71
N LYS A 186 9.33 9.04 -11.68
CA LYS A 186 10.68 9.28 -11.18
C LYS A 186 11.26 8.02 -10.56
N SER A 187 10.47 7.28 -9.81
CA SER A 187 10.93 6.04 -9.18
C SER A 187 11.34 4.98 -10.19
N ALA A 188 10.64 4.85 -11.32
CA ALA A 188 11.05 3.93 -12.39
C ALA A 188 12.45 4.29 -12.95
N ALA A 189 12.76 5.58 -13.08
CA ALA A 189 14.09 6.02 -13.53
C ALA A 189 15.17 5.77 -12.46
N ASP A 190 14.90 6.13 -11.22
CA ASP A 190 15.84 5.95 -10.10
C ASP A 190 16.11 4.47 -9.81
N ILE A 191 15.09 3.61 -9.91
CA ILE A 191 15.19 2.15 -9.76
C ILE A 191 16.12 1.57 -10.85
N ARG A 192 15.93 1.98 -12.13
CA ARG A 192 16.82 1.53 -13.21
C ARG A 192 18.25 1.96 -12.95
N THR A 193 18.47 3.18 -12.52
CA THR A 193 19.79 3.70 -12.15
C THR A 193 20.41 2.90 -11.00
N TYR A 194 19.64 2.64 -9.95
CA TYR A 194 20.10 1.87 -8.79
C TYR A 194 20.49 0.44 -9.18
N LEU A 195 19.61 -0.26 -9.92
CA LEU A 195 19.87 -1.64 -10.34
C LEU A 195 20.99 -1.74 -11.37
N GLY A 196 21.10 -0.79 -12.28
CA GLY A 196 22.23 -0.68 -13.21
C GLY A 196 23.57 -0.49 -12.48
N GLY A 197 23.58 0.31 -11.41
CA GLY A 197 24.74 0.47 -10.53
C GLY A 197 25.15 -0.82 -9.79
N LEU A 198 24.22 -1.77 -9.63
CA LEU A 198 24.49 -3.11 -9.10
C LEU A 198 24.92 -4.13 -10.19
N GLY A 199 25.01 -3.71 -11.46
CA GLY A 199 25.43 -4.55 -12.57
C GLY A 199 24.33 -5.32 -13.30
N PHE A 200 23.05 -5.03 -13.02
CA PHE A 200 21.94 -5.64 -13.76
C PHE A 200 21.75 -4.95 -15.12
N SER A 201 21.55 -5.75 -16.17
CA SER A 201 21.23 -5.24 -17.50
C SER A 201 19.77 -4.76 -17.60
N MET A 202 19.45 -3.97 -18.63
CA MET A 202 18.07 -3.56 -18.90
C MET A 202 17.15 -4.75 -19.20
N ASP A 203 17.68 -5.80 -19.83
CA ASP A 203 16.95 -7.03 -20.09
C ASP A 203 16.64 -7.82 -18.81
N ASP A 204 17.52 -7.76 -17.81
CA ASP A 204 17.26 -8.36 -16.50
C ASP A 204 16.19 -7.60 -15.74
N ILE A 205 16.29 -6.27 -15.71
CA ILE A 205 15.39 -5.38 -14.98
C ILE A 205 13.98 -5.48 -15.57
N GLY A 206 13.87 -5.33 -16.89
CA GLY A 206 12.61 -5.38 -17.61
C GLY A 206 11.66 -4.23 -17.28
N SER A 207 10.37 -4.44 -17.57
CA SER A 207 9.35 -3.41 -17.39
C SER A 207 8.01 -3.94 -16.83
N HIS A 208 7.83 -5.26 -16.72
CA HIS A 208 6.56 -5.83 -16.27
C HIS A 208 6.74 -7.25 -15.73
N ALA A 209 6.24 -7.50 -14.53
CA ALA A 209 6.32 -8.80 -13.83
C ALA A 209 7.75 -9.39 -13.79
N GLY A 210 8.77 -8.59 -14.04
CA GLY A 210 10.18 -8.97 -14.03
C GLY A 210 10.80 -8.88 -12.65
N MET A 211 12.10 -8.55 -12.63
CA MET A 211 12.88 -8.47 -11.39
C MET A 211 12.34 -7.42 -10.41
N VAL A 212 11.86 -6.27 -10.90
CA VAL A 212 11.37 -5.16 -10.05
C VAL A 212 10.11 -5.57 -9.30
N ASP A 213 9.01 -5.83 -10.02
CA ASP A 213 7.72 -6.17 -9.42
C ASP A 213 7.82 -7.39 -8.51
N THR A 214 8.57 -8.42 -8.97
CA THR A 214 8.78 -9.64 -8.19
C THR A 214 9.55 -9.35 -6.89
N SER A 215 10.57 -8.50 -6.92
CA SER A 215 11.32 -8.11 -5.72
C SER A 215 10.46 -7.34 -4.73
N GLU A 216 9.67 -6.38 -5.22
CA GLU A 216 8.76 -5.59 -4.40
C GLU A 216 7.74 -6.49 -3.70
N LEU A 217 7.10 -7.42 -4.44
CA LEU A 217 6.15 -8.35 -3.83
C LEU A 217 6.81 -9.34 -2.87
N LEU A 218 8.01 -9.84 -3.17
CA LEU A 218 8.79 -10.67 -2.25
C LEU A 218 9.09 -9.96 -0.93
N PHE A 219 9.29 -8.66 -0.95
CA PHE A 219 9.52 -7.86 0.25
C PHE A 219 8.24 -7.64 1.04
N VAL A 220 7.15 -7.21 0.38
CA VAL A 220 5.92 -6.83 1.09
C VAL A 220 5.08 -8.03 1.50
N ASN A 221 5.02 -9.07 0.66
CA ASN A 221 4.30 -10.31 0.97
C ASN A 221 4.83 -11.50 0.14
N PRO A 222 5.86 -12.23 0.60
CA PRO A 222 6.47 -13.33 -0.15
C PRO A 222 5.55 -14.51 -0.43
N SER A 223 4.45 -14.66 0.33
CA SER A 223 3.48 -15.75 0.11
C SER A 223 2.68 -15.61 -1.20
N LEU A 224 2.69 -14.42 -1.79
CA LEU A 224 1.99 -14.10 -3.04
C LEU A 224 2.82 -14.37 -4.30
N VAL A 225 4.08 -14.79 -4.13
CA VAL A 225 4.97 -15.21 -5.23
C VAL A 225 5.05 -16.74 -5.27
N ARG A 226 4.74 -17.32 -6.41
CA ARG A 226 4.85 -18.76 -6.71
C ARG A 226 6.28 -19.06 -7.14
N ARG A 227 7.17 -19.33 -6.18
CA ARG A 227 8.61 -19.50 -6.41
C ARG A 227 8.94 -20.67 -7.36
N ASP A 228 8.11 -21.69 -7.35
CA ASP A 228 8.19 -22.86 -8.25
C ASP A 228 7.86 -22.54 -9.72
N ARG A 229 7.34 -21.34 -10.00
CA ARG A 229 7.00 -20.85 -11.34
C ARG A 229 7.89 -19.71 -11.82
N LEU A 230 8.96 -19.39 -11.09
CA LEU A 230 9.96 -18.42 -11.53
C LEU A 230 10.78 -19.00 -12.68
N ALA A 231 10.83 -18.28 -13.78
CA ALA A 231 11.66 -18.63 -14.94
C ALA A 231 12.07 -17.34 -15.68
N PRO A 232 13.24 -17.31 -16.34
CA PRO A 232 13.62 -16.18 -17.17
C PRO A 232 12.51 -15.86 -18.19
N SER A 233 12.18 -14.59 -18.35
CA SER A 233 11.06 -14.12 -19.20
C SER A 233 9.73 -14.86 -18.94
N GLY A 234 9.54 -15.40 -17.73
CA GLY A 234 8.34 -16.15 -17.33
C GLY A 234 8.20 -17.52 -18.00
N GLY A 235 9.26 -18.05 -18.61
CA GLY A 235 9.31 -19.39 -19.21
C GLY A 235 8.64 -19.52 -20.59
N SER A 236 7.99 -18.48 -21.10
CA SER A 236 7.31 -18.47 -22.41
C SER A 236 7.18 -17.03 -22.94
N PRO A 237 7.26 -16.80 -24.26
CA PRO A 237 6.97 -15.50 -24.87
C PRO A 237 5.57 -14.98 -24.54
N ASP A 238 4.60 -15.88 -24.32
CA ASP A 238 3.22 -15.51 -23.96
C ASP A 238 2.99 -15.38 -22.45
N SER A 239 4.02 -15.49 -21.62
CA SER A 239 3.90 -15.40 -20.16
C SER A 239 3.38 -14.05 -19.66
N GLY A 240 3.56 -12.99 -20.46
CA GLY A 240 3.29 -11.62 -20.07
C GLY A 240 4.37 -11.02 -19.15
N VAL A 241 5.53 -11.66 -19.05
CA VAL A 241 6.69 -11.18 -18.28
C VAL A 241 7.66 -10.46 -19.21
N ASN A 242 8.14 -9.31 -18.77
CA ASN A 242 9.25 -8.60 -19.40
C ASN A 242 10.33 -8.34 -18.35
N GLY A 243 11.47 -9.00 -18.47
CA GLY A 243 12.58 -9.02 -17.51
C GLY A 243 12.83 -10.42 -16.95
N ASP A 244 13.74 -10.51 -15.98
CA ASP A 244 14.11 -11.79 -15.36
C ASP A 244 13.67 -11.85 -13.88
N PRO A 245 12.52 -12.45 -13.56
CA PRO A 245 12.03 -12.56 -12.19
C PRO A 245 12.89 -13.51 -11.32
N THR A 246 13.76 -14.34 -11.92
CA THR A 246 14.63 -15.26 -11.15
C THR A 246 15.72 -14.52 -10.39
N LYS A 247 16.04 -13.28 -10.78
CA LYS A 247 17.01 -12.40 -10.14
C LYS A 247 16.40 -11.57 -8.99
N ALA A 248 15.10 -11.69 -8.78
CA ALA A 248 14.39 -10.95 -7.75
C ALA A 248 14.72 -11.43 -6.34
N THR A 249 14.86 -10.49 -5.40
CA THR A 249 15.04 -10.77 -3.98
C THR A 249 14.25 -9.81 -3.11
N ALA A 250 13.84 -10.25 -1.92
CA ALA A 250 13.19 -9.38 -0.93
C ALA A 250 14.12 -8.22 -0.48
N ALA A 251 15.45 -8.43 -0.48
CA ALA A 251 16.42 -7.39 -0.14
C ALA A 251 16.42 -6.26 -1.19
N LEU A 252 16.42 -6.60 -2.47
CA LEU A 252 16.22 -5.62 -3.54
C LEU A 252 14.86 -4.93 -3.37
N GLY A 253 13.78 -5.68 -3.22
CA GLY A 253 12.43 -5.14 -3.05
C GLY A 253 12.32 -4.10 -1.95
N LYS A 254 13.00 -4.31 -0.81
CA LYS A 254 13.08 -3.32 0.28
C LYS A 254 13.65 -1.99 -0.21
N SER A 255 14.73 -2.02 -0.99
CA SER A 255 15.36 -0.80 -1.53
C SER A 255 14.46 -0.12 -2.58
N LEU A 256 13.84 -0.92 -3.46
CA LEU A 256 12.98 -0.40 -4.53
C LEU A 256 11.73 0.28 -3.97
N VAL A 257 11.07 -0.36 -3.01
CA VAL A 257 9.91 0.20 -2.29
C VAL A 257 10.31 1.48 -1.53
N GLN A 258 11.50 1.53 -0.94
CA GLN A 258 11.98 2.73 -0.25
C GLN A 258 12.20 3.89 -1.23
N ILE A 259 12.74 3.65 -2.43
CA ILE A 259 12.87 4.67 -3.50
C ILE A 259 11.51 5.27 -3.85
N LYS A 260 10.46 4.44 -4.01
CA LYS A 260 9.09 4.90 -4.27
C LYS A 260 8.56 5.80 -3.15
N ILE A 261 8.75 5.39 -1.90
CA ILE A 261 8.32 6.16 -0.72
C ILE A 261 9.04 7.51 -0.66
N ASP A 262 10.36 7.52 -0.83
CA ASP A 262 11.18 8.74 -0.71
C ASP A 262 10.83 9.75 -1.81
N ASN A 263 10.66 9.31 -3.06
CA ASN A 263 10.25 10.17 -4.16
C ASN A 263 8.85 10.77 -3.94
N ALA A 264 7.91 9.95 -3.48
CA ALA A 264 6.57 10.44 -3.14
C ALA A 264 6.62 11.50 -2.03
N LEU A 265 7.33 11.23 -0.94
CA LEU A 265 7.47 12.17 0.17
C LEU A 265 8.18 13.46 -0.24
N ALA A 266 9.19 13.37 -1.10
CA ALA A 266 9.88 14.55 -1.64
C ALA A 266 8.91 15.44 -2.43
N GLN A 267 8.14 14.87 -3.36
CA GLN A 267 7.15 15.63 -4.14
C GLN A 267 6.04 16.20 -3.25
N ILE A 268 5.52 15.44 -2.28
CA ILE A 268 4.49 15.92 -1.35
C ILE A 268 5.00 17.12 -0.56
N ARG A 269 6.21 17.06 0.00
CA ARG A 269 6.82 18.15 0.77
C ARG A 269 7.05 19.38 -0.09
N ALA A 270 7.62 19.24 -1.28
CA ALA A 270 7.81 20.33 -2.24
C ALA A 270 6.47 21.00 -2.59
N SER A 271 5.45 20.18 -2.89
CA SER A 271 4.12 20.70 -3.19
C SER A 271 3.47 21.42 -2.01
N ARG A 272 3.67 20.98 -0.77
CA ARG A 272 3.17 21.66 0.44
C ARG A 272 3.87 23.00 0.66
N ALA A 273 5.19 23.07 0.43
CA ALA A 273 5.98 24.30 0.61
C ALA A 273 5.56 25.42 -0.34
N THR A 274 5.24 25.11 -1.59
CA THR A 274 4.78 26.09 -2.59
C THR A 274 3.39 26.67 -2.28
N SER A 275 2.63 26.06 -1.38
CA SER A 275 1.25 26.48 -1.02
C SER A 275 1.17 27.25 0.29
N GLY A 276 2.24 27.30 1.07
CA GLY A 276 2.32 28.05 2.34
C GLY A 276 2.70 29.52 2.18
N GLY A 277 2.76 30.02 0.95
CA GLY A 277 3.14 31.39 0.61
C GLY A 277 1.96 32.33 0.30
N PHE A 278 0.79 32.11 0.94
CA PHE A 278 -0.33 33.03 0.91
C PHE A 278 -0.80 33.39 2.31
#